data_f890aa0f91cb10469f38a54fc6b27b2d
#
_entry.id   f890aa0f91cb10469f38a54fc6b27b2d
#
_cell.length_a   1.000
_cell.length_b   1.000
_cell.length_c   1.000
_cell.angle_alpha   90.00
_cell.angle_beta   90.00
_cell.angle_gamma   90.00
#
_symmetry.space_group_name_H-M   'P 1'
#
loop_
_entity.id
_entity.type
_entity.pdbx_description
1 polymer ?
#
loop_
_entity_poly.entity_id
_entity_poly.type
_entity_poly.pdbx_seq_one_letter_code
_entity_poly.pdbx_strand_id
1 'polypeptide(L)'
;MLKTLLLIAAAILALAIILVIWITRDGELITPEGAGTVTLDAGEFEAYPLPEYVTEVLPEGYKSYLVEVESGIKIHVLEVGTGYPVYLQHGNPTSGLLYRKVA
;
A
#
# COMPACT_ATOMS: atom_id res chain seq x y z
N MET A 1 15.87 21.80 46.11
CA MET A 1 16.20 22.36 44.77
C MET A 1 16.89 21.36 43.85
N LEU A 2 17.93 20.67 44.29
CA LEU A 2 18.62 19.71 43.44
C LEU A 2 17.73 18.56 42.97
N LYS A 3 16.90 17.99 43.85
CA LYS A 3 15.93 16.96 43.51
C LYS A 3 14.92 17.39 42.45
N THR A 4 14.44 18.62 42.53
CA THR A 4 13.48 19.18 41.56
C THR A 4 14.14 19.39 40.20
N LEU A 5 15.38 19.89 40.18
CA LEU A 5 16.16 20.02 38.94
C LEU A 5 16.44 18.67 38.28
N LEU A 6 16.79 17.66 39.06
CA LEU A 6 16.99 16.31 38.56
C LEU A 6 15.69 15.71 37.95
N LEU A 7 14.55 15.92 38.59
CA LEU A 7 13.27 15.46 38.08
C LEU A 7 12.89 16.15 36.77
N ILE A 8 13.11 17.46 36.66
CA ILE A 8 12.86 18.22 35.44
C ILE A 8 13.78 17.76 34.32
N ALA A 9 15.07 17.56 34.61
CA ALA A 9 16.03 17.05 33.64
C ALA A 9 15.66 15.64 33.15
N ALA A 10 15.24 14.75 34.05
CA ALA A 10 14.76 13.41 33.70
C ALA A 10 13.50 13.47 32.83
N ALA A 11 12.57 14.35 33.13
CA ALA A 11 11.35 14.53 32.33
C ALA A 11 11.66 15.04 30.92
N ILE A 12 12.55 16.00 30.78
CA ILE A 12 13.00 16.54 29.49
C ILE A 12 13.69 15.44 28.67
N LEU A 13 14.57 14.67 29.30
CA LEU A 13 15.26 13.56 28.64
C LEU A 13 14.27 12.48 28.17
N ALA A 14 13.30 12.11 28.98
CA ALA A 14 12.25 11.15 28.61
C ALA A 14 11.42 11.63 27.43
N LEU A 15 11.02 12.92 27.41
CA LEU A 15 10.30 13.52 26.30
C LEU A 15 11.13 13.55 25.02
N ALA A 16 12.43 13.85 25.12
CA ALA A 16 13.34 13.82 23.97
C ALA A 16 13.49 12.42 23.41
N ILE A 17 13.61 11.40 24.23
CA ILE A 17 13.68 10.00 23.81
C ILE A 17 12.37 9.58 23.11
N ILE A 18 11.23 9.91 23.68
CA ILE A 18 9.92 9.61 23.08
C ILE A 18 9.80 10.29 21.72
N LEU A 19 10.22 11.55 21.62
CA LEU A 19 10.16 12.31 20.36
C LEU A 19 11.07 11.68 19.29
N VAL A 20 12.29 11.26 19.67
CA VAL A 20 13.23 10.60 18.75
C VAL A 20 12.65 9.27 18.27
N ILE A 21 12.09 8.47 19.18
CA ILE A 21 11.42 7.20 18.81
C ILE A 21 10.27 7.47 17.84
N TRP A 22 9.50 8.51 18.07
CA TRP A 22 8.38 8.88 17.20
C TRP A 22 8.82 9.32 15.79
N ILE A 23 9.89 10.12 15.71
CA ILE A 23 10.44 10.62 14.44
C ILE A 23 11.14 9.51 13.66
N THR A 24 11.88 8.64 14.35
CA THR A 24 12.65 7.53 13.74
C THR A 24 11.84 6.26 13.57
N ARG A 25 10.62 6.23 14.10
CA ARG A 25 9.73 5.11 13.88
C ARG A 25 9.41 5.03 12.40
N ASP A 26 10.00 4.06 11.74
CA ASP A 26 9.66 3.74 10.36
C ASP A 26 8.16 3.47 10.30
N GLY A 27 7.46 4.24 9.47
CA GLY A 27 6.05 3.97 9.25
C GLY A 27 5.88 2.53 8.84
N GLU A 28 4.95 1.82 9.48
CA GLU A 28 4.60 0.47 9.03
C GLU A 28 4.26 0.54 7.55
N LEU A 29 4.93 -0.30 6.76
CA LEU A 29 4.54 -0.49 5.37
C LEU A 29 3.10 -0.97 5.37
N ILE A 30 2.19 -0.11 4.93
CA ILE A 30 0.80 -0.49 4.77
C ILE A 30 0.74 -1.42 3.55
N THR A 31 0.70 -2.71 3.81
CA THR A 31 0.45 -3.69 2.75
C THR A 31 -1.06 -3.82 2.56
N PRO A 32 -1.55 -3.74 1.32
CA PRO A 32 -2.96 -3.96 1.07
C PRO A 32 -3.36 -5.38 1.44
N GLU A 33 -4.55 -5.53 2.01
CA GLU A 33 -5.14 -6.83 2.29
C GLU A 33 -6.21 -7.14 1.26
N GLY A 34 -6.12 -8.31 0.67
CA GLY A 34 -7.11 -8.79 -0.27
C GLY A 34 -8.17 -9.68 0.38
N ALA A 35 -9.18 -10.03 -0.39
CA ALA A 35 -10.24 -10.95 0.01
C ALA A 35 -10.57 -11.91 -1.14
N GLY A 36 -10.37 -13.18 -0.90
CA GLY A 36 -10.62 -14.22 -1.90
C GLY A 36 -9.43 -14.45 -2.84
N THR A 37 -9.68 -15.16 -3.93
CA THR A 37 -8.66 -15.61 -4.88
C THR A 37 -9.09 -15.30 -6.30
N VAL A 38 -8.14 -14.79 -7.10
CA VAL A 38 -8.30 -14.62 -8.55
C VAL A 38 -7.43 -15.64 -9.24
N THR A 39 -8.02 -16.45 -10.12
CA THR A 39 -7.30 -17.46 -10.91
C THR A 39 -6.96 -16.89 -12.29
N LEU A 40 -5.67 -16.87 -12.60
CA LEU A 40 -5.12 -16.44 -13.88
C LEU A 40 -4.33 -17.57 -14.52
N ASP A 41 -3.97 -17.44 -15.79
CA ASP A 41 -3.12 -18.41 -16.48
C ASP A 41 -1.75 -18.58 -15.80
N ALA A 42 -1.24 -17.51 -15.19
CA ALA A 42 0.02 -17.53 -14.44
C ALA A 42 -0.09 -18.17 -13.04
N GLY A 43 -1.29 -18.43 -12.53
CA GLY A 43 -1.55 -19.00 -11.21
C GLY A 43 -2.68 -18.34 -10.46
N GLU A 44 -2.75 -18.61 -9.17
CA GLU A 44 -3.74 -18.01 -8.28
C GLU A 44 -3.13 -16.83 -7.52
N PHE A 45 -3.88 -15.74 -7.44
CA PHE A 45 -3.48 -14.53 -6.73
C PHE A 45 -4.57 -14.08 -5.77
N GLU A 46 -4.19 -13.37 -4.73
CA GLU A 46 -5.11 -12.80 -3.77
C GLU A 46 -5.95 -11.69 -4.44
N ALA A 47 -7.27 -11.83 -4.42
CA ALA A 47 -8.15 -10.82 -4.98
C ALA A 47 -8.17 -9.55 -4.12
N TYR A 48 -8.15 -8.40 -4.77
CA TYR A 48 -8.26 -7.10 -4.10
C TYR A 48 -9.55 -6.41 -4.56
N PRO A 49 -10.63 -6.44 -3.74
CA PRO A 49 -11.88 -5.80 -4.10
C PRO A 49 -11.72 -4.29 -4.27
N LEU A 50 -12.23 -3.78 -5.38
CA LEU A 50 -12.20 -2.35 -5.66
C LEU A 50 -13.41 -1.66 -5.00
N PRO A 51 -13.22 -0.43 -4.48
CA PRO A 51 -14.35 0.38 -4.02
C PRO A 51 -15.33 0.67 -5.14
N GLU A 52 -16.61 0.85 -4.80
CA GLU A 52 -17.67 1.10 -5.78
C GLU A 52 -17.39 2.33 -6.65
N TYR A 53 -16.88 3.41 -6.07
CA TYR A 53 -16.54 4.61 -6.84
C TYR A 53 -15.45 4.38 -7.88
N VAL A 54 -14.63 3.35 -7.72
CA VAL A 54 -13.62 2.95 -8.70
C VAL A 54 -14.24 2.07 -9.79
N THR A 55 -15.08 1.11 -9.41
CA THR A 55 -15.74 0.21 -10.39
C THR A 55 -16.69 0.94 -11.30
N GLU A 56 -17.29 2.04 -10.86
CA GLU A 56 -18.15 2.90 -11.68
C GLU A 56 -17.44 3.54 -12.87
N VAL A 57 -16.14 3.84 -12.73
CA VAL A 57 -15.35 4.49 -13.79
C VAL A 57 -14.53 3.52 -14.63
N LEU A 58 -14.41 2.26 -14.20
CA LEU A 58 -13.71 1.22 -14.95
C LEU A 58 -14.66 0.49 -15.89
N PRO A 59 -14.23 0.22 -17.15
CA PRO A 59 -14.92 -0.69 -18.02
C PRO A 59 -14.99 -2.12 -17.43
N GLU A 60 -15.91 -2.94 -17.94
CA GLU A 60 -15.99 -4.34 -17.55
C GLU A 60 -14.74 -5.13 -17.99
N GLY A 61 -14.47 -6.21 -17.28
CA GLY A 61 -13.38 -7.12 -17.61
C GLY A 61 -12.08 -6.88 -16.87
N TYR A 62 -12.00 -5.86 -16.02
CA TYR A 62 -10.82 -5.65 -15.18
C TYR A 62 -10.73 -6.71 -14.07
N LYS A 63 -9.52 -7.19 -13.86
CA LYS A 63 -9.17 -8.04 -12.73
C LYS A 63 -8.31 -7.24 -11.77
N SER A 64 -8.64 -7.30 -10.49
CA SER A 64 -7.91 -6.61 -9.42
C SER A 64 -7.36 -7.66 -8.47
N TYR A 65 -6.05 -7.67 -8.32
CA TYR A 65 -5.38 -8.65 -7.48
C TYR A 65 -4.08 -8.12 -6.90
N LEU A 66 -3.54 -8.86 -5.94
CA LEU A 66 -2.29 -8.54 -5.27
C LEU A 66 -1.20 -9.53 -5.68
N VAL A 67 -0.02 -9.03 -5.92
CA VAL A 67 1.19 -9.84 -6.19
C VAL A 67 2.20 -9.60 -5.09
N GLU A 68 2.62 -10.66 -4.42
CA GLU A 68 3.69 -10.59 -3.44
C GLU A 68 5.04 -10.60 -4.17
N VAL A 69 5.76 -9.48 -4.12
CA VAL A 69 7.04 -9.31 -4.81
C VAL A 69 8.24 -9.62 -3.91
N GLU A 70 8.08 -9.39 -2.62
CA GLU A 70 9.02 -9.77 -1.57
C GLU A 70 8.21 -10.23 -0.37
N SER A 71 8.85 -10.98 0.54
CA SER A 71 8.17 -11.44 1.74
C SER A 71 7.52 -10.28 2.51
N GLY A 72 6.19 -10.30 2.62
CA GLY A 72 5.40 -9.28 3.28
C GLY A 72 5.10 -8.03 2.45
N ILE A 73 5.60 -7.93 1.21
CA ILE A 73 5.33 -6.77 0.32
C ILE A 73 4.45 -7.21 -0.83
N LYS A 74 3.25 -6.64 -0.89
CA LYS A 74 2.27 -6.91 -1.95
C LYS A 74 2.06 -5.67 -2.81
N ILE A 75 1.94 -5.88 -4.12
CA ILE A 75 1.63 -4.82 -5.09
C ILE A 75 0.24 -5.09 -5.68
N HIS A 76 -0.56 -4.04 -5.75
CA HIS A 76 -1.87 -4.09 -6.39
C HIS A 76 -1.72 -4.00 -7.91
N VAL A 77 -2.39 -4.90 -8.63
CA VAL A 77 -2.39 -4.96 -10.09
C VAL A 77 -3.81 -4.87 -10.62
N LEU A 78 -4.01 -4.04 -11.62
CA LEU A 78 -5.21 -3.99 -12.44
C LEU A 78 -4.87 -4.57 -13.81
N GLU A 79 -5.58 -5.61 -14.23
CA GLU A 79 -5.35 -6.28 -15.51
C GLU A 79 -6.63 -6.32 -16.33
N VAL A 80 -6.51 -6.08 -17.63
CA VAL A 80 -7.63 -6.16 -18.56
C VAL A 80 -7.17 -6.67 -19.92
N GLY A 81 -8.02 -7.46 -20.56
CA GLY A 81 -7.80 -7.98 -21.91
C GLY A 81 -6.95 -9.24 -21.95
N THR A 82 -6.70 -9.69 -23.18
CA THR A 82 -5.89 -10.88 -23.49
C THR A 82 -4.96 -10.57 -24.65
N GLY A 83 -3.87 -11.32 -24.77
CA GLY A 83 -2.89 -11.17 -25.82
C GLY A 83 -1.53 -10.77 -25.31
N TYR A 84 -0.77 -10.03 -26.11
CA TYR A 84 0.57 -9.59 -25.75
C TYR A 84 0.52 -8.62 -24.56
N PRO A 85 1.25 -8.89 -23.46
CA PRO A 85 1.16 -8.05 -22.28
C PRO A 85 1.81 -6.68 -22.49
N VAL A 86 1.10 -5.63 -22.08
CA VAL A 86 1.61 -4.26 -22.02
C VAL A 86 1.58 -3.80 -20.57
N TYR A 87 2.72 -3.41 -20.05
CA TYR A 87 2.87 -2.93 -18.68
C TYR A 87 2.79 -1.42 -18.63
N LEU A 88 1.86 -0.90 -17.81
CA LEU A 88 1.65 0.53 -17.62
C LEU A 88 1.96 0.90 -16.16
N GLN A 89 3.02 1.66 -15.96
CA GLN A 89 3.44 2.12 -14.63
C GLN A 89 2.98 3.55 -14.39
N HIS A 90 2.16 3.73 -13.36
CA HIS A 90 1.81 5.08 -12.91
C HIS A 90 2.88 5.65 -11.98
N GLY A 91 2.93 6.97 -11.88
CA GLY A 91 3.78 7.67 -10.94
C GLY A 91 3.10 7.92 -9.59
N ASN A 92 3.83 8.47 -8.67
CA ASN A 92 3.32 8.95 -7.38
C ASN A 92 2.97 10.45 -7.53
N PRO A 93 1.77 10.94 -7.11
CA PRO A 93 0.73 10.25 -6.34
C PRO A 93 -0.44 9.66 -7.17
N THR A 94 -0.25 9.34 -8.43
CA THR A 94 -1.31 8.80 -9.29
C THR A 94 -1.60 7.32 -9.01
N SER A 95 -2.58 6.76 -9.70
CA SER A 95 -2.98 5.36 -9.58
C SER A 95 -3.19 4.71 -10.95
N GLY A 96 -3.40 3.40 -10.97
CA GLY A 96 -3.70 2.66 -12.20
C GLY A 96 -4.90 3.17 -12.97
N LEU A 97 -5.80 3.90 -12.32
CA LEU A 97 -6.96 4.53 -12.96
C LEU A 97 -6.59 5.56 -14.03
N LEU A 98 -5.36 6.10 -13.97
CA LEU A 98 -4.85 7.02 -14.98
C LEU A 98 -4.91 6.41 -16.38
N TYR A 99 -4.70 5.11 -16.50
CA TYR A 99 -4.65 4.40 -17.78
C TYR A 99 -5.96 3.76 -18.21
N ARG A 100 -7.07 4.00 -17.50
CA ARG A 100 -8.35 3.33 -17.73
C ARG A 100 -8.92 3.49 -19.17
N LYS A 101 -8.53 4.57 -19.85
CA LYS A 101 -8.95 4.83 -21.22
C LYS A 101 -7.96 4.34 -22.27
N VAL A 102 -6.76 3.97 -21.86
CA VAL A 102 -5.68 3.50 -22.75
C VAL A 102 -5.63 1.97 -22.77
N ALA A 103 -5.86 1.36 -21.62
CA ALA A 103 -5.81 -0.08 -21.43
C ALA A 103 -6.85 -0.89 -22.20
#